data_25bc63ba11dbd0113734c23f955c67ba
#
_entry.id   25bc63ba11dbd0113734c23f955c67ba
#
_cell.length_a   1.000
_cell.length_b   1.000
_cell.length_c   1.000
_cell.angle_alpha   90.00
_cell.angle_beta   90.00
_cell.angle_gamma   90.00
#
_symmetry.space_group_name_H-M   'P 1'
#
loop_
_entity.id
_entity.type
_entity.pdbx_description
1 polymer ?
#
loop_
_entity_poly.entity_id
_entity_poly.type
_entity_poly.pdbx_seq_one_letter_code
_entity_poly.pdbx_strand_id
1 'polypeptide(L)'
;MSAQKCFESLVDEKVPVGKPAGLYQPCLVVGGLVYVSGHLPVQPDGGLILGCLGKDLDVEAGKNAARRAGLASLVTLEHCLGSLDKISRVVKLLGMVAATNSFTQHPAVINGCSELYAEVWGPENG
;
A
#
# COMPACT_ATOMS: atom_id res chain seq x y z
N MET A 1 5.12 -18.87 -6.61
CA MET A 1 4.74 -17.79 -7.53
C MET A 1 5.60 -16.57 -7.25
N SER A 2 6.11 -15.88 -8.27
CA SER A 2 6.90 -14.68 -8.05
C SER A 2 6.03 -13.51 -7.55
N ALA A 3 6.66 -12.51 -6.96
CA ALA A 3 5.96 -11.30 -6.51
C ALA A 3 5.20 -10.63 -7.66
N GLN A 4 5.85 -10.52 -8.82
CA GLN A 4 5.23 -9.92 -10.00
C GLN A 4 3.99 -10.71 -10.46
N LYS A 5 4.08 -12.02 -10.50
CA LYS A 5 2.93 -12.87 -10.90
C LYS A 5 1.81 -12.80 -9.88
N CYS A 6 2.15 -12.78 -8.60
CA CYS A 6 1.14 -12.61 -7.56
C CYS A 6 0.40 -11.28 -7.73
N PHE A 7 1.14 -10.20 -7.95
CA PHE A 7 0.54 -8.88 -8.17
C PHE A 7 -0.34 -8.86 -9.42
N GLU A 8 0.10 -9.48 -10.51
CA GLU A 8 -0.70 -9.58 -11.74
C GLU A 8 -2.01 -10.34 -11.51
N SER A 9 -2.04 -11.30 -10.59
CA SER A 9 -3.27 -12.03 -10.25
C SER A 9 -4.30 -11.17 -9.52
N LEU A 10 -3.90 -10.02 -8.98
CA LEU A 10 -4.78 -9.06 -8.29
C LEU A 10 -5.40 -8.06 -9.27
N VAL A 11 -5.65 -8.46 -10.50
CA VAL A 11 -6.10 -7.57 -11.59
C VAL A 11 -7.36 -6.78 -11.23
N ASP A 12 -8.30 -7.40 -10.54
CA ASP A 12 -9.56 -6.76 -10.16
C ASP A 12 -9.39 -5.72 -9.04
N GLU A 13 -8.26 -5.76 -8.33
CA GLU A 13 -7.95 -4.85 -7.24
C GLU A 13 -7.02 -3.71 -7.64
N LYS A 14 -6.41 -3.77 -8.83
CA LYS A 14 -5.43 -2.77 -9.27
C LYS A 14 -6.02 -1.37 -9.35
N VAL A 15 -5.15 -0.39 -9.19
CA VAL A 15 -5.46 1.02 -9.34
C VAL A 15 -4.62 1.59 -10.50
N PRO A 16 -5.07 2.66 -11.16
CA PRO A 16 -4.28 3.28 -12.23
C PRO A 16 -3.01 3.92 -11.65
N VAL A 17 -1.96 3.99 -12.48
CA VAL A 17 -0.75 4.75 -12.12
C VAL A 17 -1.14 6.22 -12.06
N GLY A 18 -0.96 6.83 -10.88
CA GLY A 18 -1.27 8.23 -10.65
C GLY A 18 -0.06 9.12 -10.85
N LYS A 19 -0.31 10.43 -10.83
CA LYS A 19 0.75 11.44 -10.76
C LYS A 19 0.95 11.85 -9.30
N PRO A 20 2.21 12.20 -8.90
CA PRO A 20 2.42 12.77 -7.57
C PRO A 20 1.56 14.00 -7.34
N ALA A 21 1.00 14.13 -6.13
CA ALA A 21 0.19 15.29 -5.75
C ALA A 21 1.04 16.54 -5.47
N GLY A 22 2.36 16.45 -5.55
CA GLY A 22 3.30 17.54 -5.27
C GLY A 22 4.62 17.35 -6.01
N LEU A 23 5.59 18.17 -5.64
CA LEU A 23 6.93 18.16 -6.25
C LEU A 23 7.81 17.12 -5.56
N TYR A 24 7.53 15.84 -5.79
CA TYR A 24 8.34 14.75 -5.25
C TYR A 24 8.36 13.57 -6.22
N GLN A 25 9.34 12.71 -6.07
CA GLN A 25 9.41 11.45 -6.80
C GLN A 25 8.54 10.40 -6.11
N PRO A 26 7.74 9.61 -6.83
CA PRO A 26 6.92 8.57 -6.22
C PRO A 26 7.76 7.44 -5.63
N CYS A 27 8.92 7.15 -6.19
CA CYS A 27 9.90 6.26 -5.57
C CYS A 27 11.32 6.61 -6.03
N LEU A 28 12.32 6.21 -5.24
CA LEU A 28 13.73 6.50 -5.51
C LEU A 28 14.58 5.31 -5.05
N VAL A 29 15.47 4.85 -5.91
CA VAL A 29 16.43 3.78 -5.58
C VAL A 29 17.74 4.42 -5.12
N VAL A 30 18.20 4.06 -3.93
CA VAL A 30 19.49 4.51 -3.38
C VAL A 30 20.20 3.29 -2.80
N GLY A 31 21.32 2.93 -3.38
CA GLY A 31 22.03 1.72 -3.00
C GLY A 31 21.13 0.50 -3.24
N GLY A 32 21.03 -0.37 -2.27
CA GLY A 32 20.16 -1.56 -2.34
C GLY A 32 18.74 -1.34 -1.84
N LEU A 33 18.32 -0.08 -1.62
CA LEU A 33 17.00 0.23 -1.07
C LEU A 33 16.18 1.06 -2.05
N VAL A 34 14.87 0.81 -2.08
CA VAL A 34 13.92 1.68 -2.74
C VAL A 34 13.08 2.41 -1.67
N TYR A 35 13.06 3.73 -1.77
CA TYR A 35 12.26 4.60 -0.91
C TYR A 35 10.99 4.97 -1.65
N VAL A 36 9.86 4.77 -1.02
CA VAL A 36 8.54 5.00 -1.62
C VAL A 36 7.85 6.15 -0.91
N SER A 37 7.39 7.13 -1.65
CA SER A 37 6.62 8.26 -1.11
C SER A 37 5.25 7.77 -0.61
N GLY A 38 4.55 8.62 0.13
CA GLY A 38 3.25 8.28 0.70
C GLY A 38 2.21 7.95 -0.36
N HIS A 39 1.35 6.99 -0.05
CA HIS A 39 0.26 6.56 -0.91
C HIS A 39 -1.06 6.61 -0.15
N LEU A 40 -2.12 6.87 -0.89
CA LEU A 40 -3.49 7.03 -0.39
C LEU A 40 -4.36 5.83 -0.79
N PRO A 41 -5.49 5.60 -0.09
CA PRO A 41 -6.38 4.48 -0.38
C PRO A 41 -7.22 4.74 -1.64
N VAL A 42 -6.62 4.57 -2.80
CA VAL A 42 -7.25 4.79 -4.10
C VAL A 42 -8.10 3.59 -4.50
N GLN A 43 -9.33 3.84 -4.90
CA GLN A 43 -10.25 2.82 -5.39
C GLN A 43 -10.06 2.57 -6.89
N PRO A 44 -10.60 1.47 -7.45
CA PRO A 44 -10.46 1.19 -8.89
C PRO A 44 -10.97 2.30 -9.82
N ASP A 45 -11.96 3.07 -9.38
CA ASP A 45 -12.52 4.19 -10.13
C ASP A 45 -11.69 5.48 -9.99
N GLY A 46 -10.60 5.46 -9.20
CA GLY A 46 -9.75 6.63 -8.93
C GLY A 46 -10.19 7.46 -7.74
N GLY A 47 -11.35 7.18 -7.14
CA GLY A 47 -11.80 7.84 -5.92
C GLY A 47 -10.99 7.41 -4.71
N LEU A 48 -11.10 8.18 -3.61
CA LEU A 48 -10.42 7.87 -2.35
C LEU A 48 -11.43 7.36 -1.32
N ILE A 49 -10.97 6.42 -0.49
CA ILE A 49 -11.72 6.05 0.71
C ILE A 49 -11.47 7.14 1.76
N LEU A 50 -12.52 7.82 2.17
CA LEU A 50 -12.46 8.92 3.12
C LEU A 50 -13.12 8.53 4.43
N GLY A 51 -12.66 9.12 5.54
CA GLY A 51 -13.25 8.92 6.84
C GLY A 51 -12.21 8.83 7.95
N CYS A 52 -12.69 8.68 9.16
CA CYS A 52 -11.89 8.67 10.38
C CYS A 52 -12.23 7.42 11.18
N LEU A 53 -11.21 6.65 11.54
CA LEU A 53 -11.37 5.45 12.37
C LEU A 53 -11.90 5.86 13.75
N GLY A 54 -12.90 5.11 14.21
CA GLY A 54 -13.56 5.40 15.48
C GLY A 54 -14.75 6.36 15.35
N LYS A 55 -14.99 6.90 14.16
CA LYS A 55 -16.11 7.80 13.87
C LYS A 55 -16.88 7.35 12.63
N ASP A 56 -16.28 7.53 11.44
CA ASP A 56 -16.94 7.20 10.15
C ASP A 56 -16.62 5.78 9.69
N LEU A 57 -15.47 5.24 10.10
CA LEU A 57 -14.95 3.95 9.65
C LEU A 57 -14.76 3.01 10.83
N ASP A 58 -15.13 1.76 10.65
CA ASP A 58 -14.75 0.68 11.56
C ASP A 58 -13.39 0.09 11.16
N VAL A 59 -12.89 -0.87 11.96
CA VAL A 59 -11.58 -1.49 11.72
C VAL A 59 -11.53 -2.20 10.37
N GLU A 60 -12.59 -2.90 9.97
CA GLU A 60 -12.60 -3.62 8.69
C GLU A 60 -12.54 -2.65 7.50
N ALA A 61 -13.26 -1.55 7.56
CA ALA A 61 -13.18 -0.51 6.53
C ALA A 61 -11.79 0.13 6.50
N GLY A 62 -11.19 0.34 7.67
CA GLY A 62 -9.83 0.86 7.78
C GLY A 62 -8.79 -0.12 7.22
N LYS A 63 -8.92 -1.42 7.49
CA LYS A 63 -8.07 -2.45 6.89
C LYS A 63 -8.16 -2.44 5.37
N ASN A 64 -9.36 -2.33 4.83
CA ASN A 64 -9.55 -2.25 3.39
C ASN A 64 -8.87 -0.99 2.82
N ALA A 65 -8.99 0.15 3.49
CA ALA A 65 -8.31 1.37 3.07
C ALA A 65 -6.79 1.20 3.08
N ALA A 66 -6.22 0.56 4.11
CA ALA A 66 -4.79 0.27 4.17
C ALA A 66 -4.34 -0.66 3.04
N ARG A 67 -5.14 -1.68 2.72
CA ARG A 67 -4.89 -2.56 1.57
C ARG A 67 -4.88 -1.76 0.26
N ARG A 68 -5.84 -0.87 0.07
CA ARG A 68 -5.91 -0.02 -1.14
C ARG A 68 -4.68 0.89 -1.26
N ALA A 69 -4.22 1.49 -0.16
CA ALA A 69 -2.99 2.28 -0.15
C ALA A 69 -1.77 1.42 -0.50
N GLY A 70 -1.72 0.20 0.02
CA GLY A 70 -0.70 -0.78 -0.33
C GLY A 70 -0.70 -1.13 -1.81
N LEU A 71 -1.87 -1.39 -2.39
CA LEU A 71 -2.00 -1.64 -3.84
C LEU A 71 -1.50 -0.47 -4.66
N ALA A 72 -1.83 0.76 -4.27
CA ALA A 72 -1.32 1.96 -4.94
C ALA A 72 0.21 2.01 -4.90
N SER A 73 0.83 1.65 -3.77
CA SER A 73 2.29 1.58 -3.66
C SER A 73 2.89 0.52 -4.58
N LEU A 74 2.24 -0.62 -4.73
CA LEU A 74 2.70 -1.69 -5.62
C LEU A 74 2.65 -1.27 -7.09
N VAL A 75 1.60 -0.55 -7.50
CA VAL A 75 1.49 0.01 -8.84
C VAL A 75 2.64 0.99 -9.11
N THR A 76 2.95 1.86 -8.16
CA THR A 76 4.08 2.79 -8.26
C THR A 76 5.40 2.04 -8.38
N LEU A 77 5.63 1.03 -7.54
CA LEU A 77 6.86 0.24 -7.56
C LEU A 77 7.03 -0.52 -8.87
N GLU A 78 5.97 -1.15 -9.37
CA GLU A 78 6.01 -1.83 -10.67
C GLU A 78 6.36 -0.85 -11.78
N HIS A 79 5.74 0.33 -11.79
CA HIS A 79 6.00 1.34 -12.80
C HIS A 79 7.45 1.86 -12.74
N CYS A 80 7.97 2.11 -11.55
CA CYS A 80 9.31 2.66 -11.36
C CYS A 80 10.41 1.63 -11.63
N LEU A 81 10.21 0.38 -11.21
CA LEU A 81 11.23 -0.67 -11.27
C LEU A 81 11.09 -1.60 -12.49
N GLY A 82 9.93 -1.63 -13.10
CA GLY A 82 9.60 -2.54 -14.19
C GLY A 82 9.06 -3.90 -13.74
N SER A 83 9.40 -4.36 -12.54
CA SER A 83 8.90 -5.61 -11.97
C SER A 83 9.06 -5.61 -10.46
N LEU A 84 8.07 -6.15 -9.76
CA LEU A 84 8.14 -6.35 -8.31
C LEU A 84 9.12 -7.47 -7.92
N ASP A 85 9.53 -8.31 -8.88
CA ASP A 85 10.54 -9.34 -8.64
C ASP A 85 11.93 -8.78 -8.32
N LYS A 86 12.15 -7.49 -8.58
CA LYS A 86 13.38 -6.79 -8.20
C LYS A 86 13.47 -6.49 -6.71
N ILE A 87 12.37 -6.66 -5.97
CA ILE A 87 12.31 -6.43 -4.54
C ILE A 87 12.39 -7.78 -3.83
N SER A 88 13.39 -7.96 -2.97
CA SER A 88 13.56 -9.21 -2.23
C SER A 88 12.73 -9.24 -0.95
N ARG A 89 12.56 -8.09 -0.30
CA ARG A 89 11.78 -8.00 0.94
C ARG A 89 11.37 -6.57 1.27
N VAL A 90 10.33 -6.43 2.07
CA VAL A 90 9.95 -5.17 2.68
C VAL A 90 10.81 -4.94 3.91
N VAL A 91 11.41 -3.76 4.03
CA VAL A 91 12.24 -3.41 5.18
C VAL A 91 11.44 -2.69 6.24
N LYS A 92 10.61 -1.74 5.83
CA LYS A 92 9.83 -0.91 6.75
C LYS A 92 8.57 -0.39 6.07
N LEU A 93 7.47 -0.39 6.82
CA LEU A 93 6.23 0.26 6.46
C LEU A 93 5.87 1.27 7.54
N LEU A 94 5.63 2.51 7.15
CA LEU A 94 5.07 3.53 8.03
C LEU A 94 3.63 3.78 7.59
N GLY A 95 2.68 3.52 8.50
CA GLY A 95 1.27 3.77 8.25
C GLY A 95 0.74 4.89 9.12
N MET A 96 0.03 5.83 8.51
CA MET A 96 -0.65 6.91 9.21
C MET A 96 -2.15 6.70 9.10
N VAL A 97 -2.83 6.68 10.24
CA VAL A 97 -4.26 6.39 10.33
C VAL A 97 -4.98 7.64 10.83
N ALA A 98 -5.92 8.14 10.01
CA ALA A 98 -6.83 9.19 10.47
C ALA A 98 -7.80 8.56 11.47
N ALA A 99 -7.70 8.92 12.73
CA ALA A 99 -8.44 8.30 13.81
C ALA A 99 -8.82 9.31 14.89
N THR A 100 -9.89 9.00 15.63
CA THR A 100 -10.25 9.76 16.84
C THR A 100 -9.20 9.57 17.92
N ASN A 101 -9.17 10.47 18.90
CA ASN A 101 -8.22 10.40 20.02
C ASN A 101 -8.37 9.14 20.87
N SER A 102 -9.53 8.52 20.87
CA SER A 102 -9.81 7.31 21.65
C SER A 102 -9.58 6.01 20.87
N PHE A 103 -9.33 6.09 19.56
CA PHE A 103 -9.06 4.91 18.74
C PHE A 103 -7.67 4.34 19.07
N THR A 104 -7.59 3.03 19.27
CA THR A 104 -6.36 2.37 19.72
C THR A 104 -5.92 1.21 18.84
N GLN A 105 -6.64 0.90 17.75
CA GLN A 105 -6.40 -0.30 16.93
C GLN A 105 -5.65 0.01 15.64
N HIS A 106 -4.67 0.92 15.69
CA HIS A 106 -3.87 1.29 14.51
C HIS A 106 -3.17 0.08 13.87
N PRO A 107 -2.54 -0.84 14.64
CA PRO A 107 -1.90 -2.01 14.02
C PRO A 107 -2.88 -2.89 13.24
N ALA A 108 -4.09 -3.07 13.75
CA ALA A 108 -5.12 -3.86 13.07
C ALA A 108 -5.49 -3.25 11.72
N VAL A 109 -5.55 -1.93 11.63
CA VAL A 109 -5.80 -1.21 10.36
C VAL A 109 -4.64 -1.39 9.39
N ILE A 110 -3.41 -1.14 9.84
CA ILE A 110 -2.22 -1.24 8.98
C ILE A 110 -1.98 -2.67 8.52
N ASN A 111 -2.45 -3.67 9.24
CA ASN A 111 -2.39 -5.06 8.81
C ASN A 111 -3.03 -5.29 7.43
N GLY A 112 -3.97 -4.45 7.00
CA GLY A 112 -4.51 -4.52 5.64
C GLY A 112 -3.43 -4.39 4.57
N CYS A 113 -2.45 -3.52 4.78
CA CYS A 113 -1.29 -3.37 3.90
C CYS A 113 -0.26 -4.48 4.14
N SER A 114 0.05 -4.81 5.39
CA SER A 114 1.02 -5.83 5.72
C SER A 114 0.62 -7.22 5.20
N GLU A 115 -0.65 -7.56 5.29
CA GLU A 115 -1.19 -8.80 4.75
C GLU A 115 -1.06 -8.85 3.22
N LEU A 116 -1.33 -7.74 2.53
CA LEU A 116 -1.11 -7.64 1.09
C LEU A 116 0.35 -7.89 0.73
N TYR A 117 1.28 -7.26 1.43
CA TYR A 117 2.70 -7.46 1.18
C TYR A 117 3.13 -8.90 1.47
N ALA A 118 2.58 -9.52 2.49
CA ALA A 118 2.83 -10.93 2.77
C ALA A 118 2.28 -11.85 1.67
N GLU A 119 1.14 -11.52 1.05
CA GLU A 119 0.65 -12.23 -0.12
C GLU A 119 1.65 -12.15 -1.28
N VAL A 120 2.20 -10.96 -1.53
CA VAL A 120 3.07 -10.69 -2.68
C VAL A 120 4.44 -11.32 -2.52
N TRP A 121 5.09 -11.14 -1.37
CA TRP A 121 6.47 -11.57 -1.12
C TRP A 121 6.62 -12.74 -0.16
N GLY A 122 5.53 -13.24 0.37
CA GLY A 122 5.52 -14.28 1.40
C GLY A 122 5.61 -13.69 2.80
N PRO A 123 5.21 -14.47 3.83
CA PRO A 123 5.11 -13.96 5.20
C PRO A 123 6.46 -13.58 5.83
N GLU A 124 7.57 -14.07 5.30
CA GLU A 124 8.90 -13.73 5.82
C GLU A 124 9.48 -12.47 5.19
N ASN A 125 9.05 -12.10 3.99
CA ASN A 125 9.62 -11.01 3.21
C ASN A 125 8.66 -9.84 2.99
N GLY A 126 7.37 -10.08 3.18
CA GLY A 126 6.35 -9.04 3.02
C GLY A 126 6.11 -8.16 4.21
#